data_7744afa90d5f8f25da7b3b2d309cc429
#
_entry.id   7744afa90d5f8f25da7b3b2d309cc429
#
_cell.length_a   1.000
_cell.length_b   1.000
_cell.length_c   1.000
_cell.angle_alpha   90.00
_cell.angle_beta   90.00
_cell.angle_gamma   90.00
#
_symmetry.space_group_name_H-M   'P 1'
#
loop_
_entity.id
_entity.type
_entity.pdbx_description
1 polymer ?
#
loop_
_entity_poly.entity_id
_entity_poly.type
_entity_poly.pdbx_seq_one_letter_code
_entity_poly.pdbx_strand_id
1 'polypeptide(L)'
;RQIYFSCVRSAINVKENKRVDDELISQANSYWNQRTDAKALDKAENLILKVLEKKPDQLEHVVLLAKVKFTKAYFQVTNPKKENKLFFEASELCKKAVINHPDFLATYNSIAGDSTERLFSSLSKAPNSILPGLYWWGKNLAHYLNSRPVIERLSSRELLEVIMNRVLTLDPGFHY
;
A
#
# COMPACT_ATOMS: atom_id res chain seq x y z
N ARG A 1 -12.27 36.02 -22.57
CA ARG A 1 -10.78 35.89 -22.59
C ARG A 1 -10.20 35.47 -21.23
N GLN A 2 -10.73 35.93 -20.09
CA GLN A 2 -10.21 35.58 -18.74
C GLN A 2 -10.41 34.10 -18.36
N ILE A 3 -11.50 33.46 -18.75
CA ILE A 3 -11.80 32.05 -18.43
C ILE A 3 -10.83 31.10 -19.17
N TYR A 4 -10.45 31.42 -20.40
CA TYR A 4 -9.51 30.60 -21.21
C TYR A 4 -8.12 30.57 -20.59
N PHE A 5 -7.62 31.70 -20.08
CA PHE A 5 -6.29 31.80 -19.44
C PHE A 5 -6.22 31.05 -18.10
N SER A 6 -7.32 30.99 -17.34
CA SER A 6 -7.37 30.24 -16.07
C SER A 6 -7.34 28.72 -16.29
N CYS A 7 -8.06 28.23 -17.31
CA CYS A 7 -8.05 26.81 -17.67
C CYS A 7 -6.68 26.35 -18.21
N VAL A 8 -6.02 27.17 -19.02
CA VAL A 8 -4.68 26.85 -19.54
C VAL A 8 -3.62 26.83 -18.42
N ARG A 9 -3.66 27.80 -17.49
CA ARG A 9 -2.78 27.82 -16.33
C ARG A 9 -2.98 26.60 -15.42
N SER A 10 -4.23 26.22 -15.16
CA SER A 10 -4.51 25.05 -14.32
C SER A 10 -4.01 23.75 -14.99
N ALA A 11 -4.17 23.59 -16.31
CA ALA A 11 -3.68 22.45 -17.06
C ALA A 11 -2.14 22.36 -17.08
N ILE A 12 -1.45 23.50 -17.20
CA ILE A 12 0.02 23.56 -17.14
C ILE A 12 0.50 23.17 -15.75
N ASN A 13 -0.09 23.72 -14.68
CA ASN A 13 0.28 23.39 -13.30
C ASN A 13 0.05 21.90 -12.97
N VAL A 14 -1.02 21.29 -13.50
CA VAL A 14 -1.29 19.85 -13.30
C VAL A 14 -0.23 19.00 -13.99
N LYS A 15 0.19 19.35 -15.21
CA LYS A 15 1.26 18.63 -15.93
C LYS A 15 2.62 18.77 -15.26
N GLU A 16 2.94 19.96 -14.77
CA GLU A 16 4.20 20.23 -14.06
C GLU A 16 4.26 19.50 -12.72
N ASN A 17 3.18 19.52 -11.95
CA ASN A 17 3.07 18.76 -10.70
C ASN A 17 3.19 17.24 -10.94
N LYS A 18 2.58 16.72 -12.01
CA LYS A 18 2.72 15.30 -12.35
C LYS A 18 4.17 14.94 -12.67
N ARG A 19 4.87 15.76 -13.47
CA ARG A 19 6.28 15.55 -13.81
C ARG A 19 7.17 15.53 -12.57
N VAL A 20 6.94 16.45 -11.62
CA VAL A 20 7.68 16.49 -10.35
C VAL A 20 7.43 15.24 -9.52
N ASP A 21 6.18 14.79 -9.41
CA ASP A 21 5.85 13.56 -8.68
C ASP A 21 6.51 12.33 -9.33
N ASP A 22 6.50 12.23 -10.68
CA ASP A 22 7.14 11.14 -11.42
C ASP A 22 8.68 11.13 -11.22
N GLU A 23 9.31 12.31 -11.17
CA GLU A 23 10.75 12.45 -10.86
C GLU A 23 11.07 12.01 -9.43
N LEU A 24 10.26 12.39 -8.44
CA LEU A 24 10.44 11.97 -7.04
C LEU A 24 10.30 10.46 -6.89
N ILE A 25 9.33 9.84 -7.55
CA ILE A 25 9.15 8.39 -7.53
C ILE A 25 10.28 7.66 -8.26
N SER A 26 10.77 8.19 -9.37
CA SER A 26 11.95 7.65 -10.06
C SER A 26 13.19 7.65 -9.16
N GLN A 27 13.44 8.74 -8.44
CA GLN A 27 14.51 8.83 -7.45
C GLN A 27 14.30 7.85 -6.28
N ALA A 28 13.06 7.73 -5.78
CA ALA A 28 12.73 6.78 -4.72
C ALA A 28 13.01 5.33 -5.14
N ASN A 29 12.67 4.95 -6.38
CA ASN A 29 13.00 3.64 -6.94
C ASN A 29 14.52 3.42 -7.07
N SER A 30 15.28 4.46 -7.44
CA SER A 30 16.74 4.38 -7.46
C SER A 30 17.32 4.09 -6.08
N TYR A 31 16.80 4.75 -5.04
CA TYR A 31 17.19 4.45 -3.65
C TYR A 31 16.68 3.08 -3.18
N TRP A 32 15.49 2.67 -3.59
CA TRP A 32 15.00 1.31 -3.33
C TRP A 32 15.93 0.23 -3.92
N ASN A 33 16.51 0.47 -5.08
CA ASN A 33 17.49 -0.46 -5.67
C ASN A 33 18.79 -0.56 -4.85
N GLN A 34 19.06 0.43 -3.99
CA GLN A 34 20.17 0.47 -3.04
C GLN A 34 19.74 0.08 -1.62
N ARG A 35 18.66 -0.70 -1.46
CA ARG A 35 17.99 -1.00 -0.18
C ARG A 35 18.83 -1.73 0.87
N THR A 36 20.01 -2.19 0.53
CA THR A 36 20.99 -2.71 1.50
C THR A 36 21.61 -1.60 2.35
N ASP A 37 21.56 -0.36 1.89
CA ASP A 37 21.98 0.83 2.63
C ASP A 37 20.78 1.44 3.38
N ALA A 38 20.90 1.53 4.70
CA ALA A 38 19.87 2.13 5.56
C ALA A 38 19.54 3.57 5.18
N LYS A 39 20.55 4.36 4.81
CA LYS A 39 20.35 5.77 4.41
C LYS A 39 19.61 5.88 3.07
N ALA A 40 19.80 4.92 2.17
CA ALA A 40 19.04 4.89 0.92
C ALA A 40 17.55 4.61 1.18
N LEU A 41 17.22 3.69 2.09
CA LEU A 41 15.81 3.44 2.47
C LEU A 41 15.15 4.66 3.13
N ASP A 42 15.87 5.41 3.99
CA ASP A 42 15.35 6.64 4.58
C ASP A 42 15.06 7.71 3.50
N LYS A 43 15.94 7.84 2.51
CA LYS A 43 15.72 8.75 1.38
C LYS A 43 14.54 8.33 0.53
N ALA A 44 14.42 7.04 0.21
CA ALA A 44 13.27 6.50 -0.51
C ALA A 44 11.96 6.80 0.21
N GLU A 45 11.88 6.50 1.51
CA GLU A 45 10.70 6.78 2.34
C GLU A 45 10.29 8.25 2.29
N ASN A 46 11.24 9.16 2.49
CA ASN A 46 10.98 10.60 2.48
C ASN A 46 10.45 11.11 1.13
N LEU A 47 10.97 10.60 0.01
CA LEU A 47 10.52 10.98 -1.33
C LEU A 47 9.10 10.47 -1.60
N ILE A 48 8.80 9.23 -1.24
CA ILE A 48 7.48 8.63 -1.42
C ILE A 48 6.44 9.38 -0.58
N LEU A 49 6.76 9.70 0.67
CA LEU A 49 5.86 10.45 1.57
C LEU A 49 5.48 11.81 0.99
N LYS A 50 6.43 12.55 0.38
CA LYS A 50 6.14 13.84 -0.29
C LYS A 50 5.11 13.69 -1.43
N VAL A 51 5.15 12.60 -2.17
CA VAL A 51 4.17 12.34 -3.23
C VAL A 51 2.82 11.95 -2.64
N LEU A 52 2.82 11.12 -1.59
CA LEU A 52 1.60 10.66 -0.93
C LEU A 52 0.90 11.76 -0.11
N GLU A 53 1.58 12.84 0.28
CA GLU A 53 0.92 14.04 0.85
C GLU A 53 -0.16 14.61 -0.07
N LYS A 54 0.06 14.53 -1.39
CA LYS A 54 -0.89 15.01 -2.40
C LYS A 54 -1.91 13.95 -2.83
N LYS A 55 -1.49 12.68 -2.82
CA LYS A 55 -2.28 11.54 -3.31
C LYS A 55 -2.13 10.35 -2.36
N PRO A 56 -2.76 10.38 -1.18
CA PRO A 56 -2.49 9.45 -0.08
C PRO A 56 -2.87 8.00 -0.37
N ASP A 57 -3.79 7.76 -1.30
CA ASP A 57 -4.33 6.43 -1.60
C ASP A 57 -3.87 5.90 -2.98
N GLN A 58 -2.82 6.48 -3.59
CA GLN A 58 -2.28 5.99 -4.85
C GLN A 58 -1.56 4.66 -4.64
N LEU A 59 -2.20 3.57 -5.05
CA LEU A 59 -1.83 2.20 -4.70
C LEU A 59 -0.37 1.86 -4.99
N GLU A 60 0.14 2.21 -6.17
CA GLU A 60 1.54 1.93 -6.56
C GLU A 60 2.56 2.55 -5.61
N HIS A 61 2.33 3.81 -5.20
CA HIS A 61 3.23 4.53 -4.30
C HIS A 61 3.08 4.03 -2.86
N VAL A 62 1.87 3.68 -2.43
CA VAL A 62 1.63 3.06 -1.13
C VAL A 62 2.33 1.70 -1.05
N VAL A 63 2.25 0.88 -2.10
CA VAL A 63 2.95 -0.40 -2.19
C VAL A 63 4.46 -0.22 -2.09
N LEU A 64 5.03 0.78 -2.78
CA LEU A 64 6.46 1.07 -2.67
C LEU A 64 6.85 1.50 -1.24
N LEU A 65 6.04 2.33 -0.59
CA LEU A 65 6.26 2.72 0.81
C LEU A 65 6.18 1.51 1.75
N ALA A 66 5.21 0.62 1.54
CA ALA A 66 5.06 -0.60 2.34
C ALA A 66 6.26 -1.53 2.19
N LYS A 67 6.83 -1.67 0.98
CA LYS A 67 8.09 -2.40 0.74
C LYS A 67 9.26 -1.78 1.52
N VAL A 68 9.40 -0.47 1.47
CA VAL A 68 10.46 0.25 2.20
C VAL A 68 10.32 0.02 3.70
N LYS A 69 9.12 0.23 4.27
CA LYS A 69 8.84 0.01 5.70
C LYS A 69 9.07 -1.44 6.12
N PHE A 70 8.63 -2.40 5.31
CA PHE A 70 8.89 -3.83 5.54
C PHE A 70 10.39 -4.13 5.61
N THR A 71 11.15 -3.65 4.65
CA THR A 71 12.60 -3.89 4.58
C THR A 71 13.33 -3.25 5.76
N LYS A 72 12.96 -2.03 6.14
CA LYS A 72 13.49 -1.38 7.36
C LYS A 72 13.17 -2.19 8.61
N ALA A 73 11.92 -2.62 8.77
CA ALA A 73 11.50 -3.43 9.92
C ALA A 73 12.30 -4.74 9.99
N TYR A 74 12.37 -5.47 8.90
CA TYR A 74 12.91 -6.82 8.87
C TYR A 74 14.43 -6.89 8.95
N PHE A 75 15.14 -5.93 8.34
CA PHE A 75 16.60 -6.00 8.19
C PHE A 75 17.39 -4.95 8.97
N GLN A 76 16.77 -3.86 9.42
CA GLN A 76 17.50 -2.72 9.98
C GLN A 76 17.10 -2.37 11.41
N VAL A 77 15.89 -2.73 11.83
CA VAL A 77 15.37 -2.38 13.16
C VAL A 77 15.57 -3.55 14.10
N THR A 78 16.33 -3.34 15.16
CA THR A 78 16.57 -4.35 16.21
C THR A 78 15.61 -4.22 17.40
N ASN A 79 14.90 -3.10 17.53
CA ASN A 79 13.93 -2.87 18.58
C ASN A 79 12.57 -3.45 18.19
N PRO A 80 12.05 -4.48 18.92
CA PRO A 80 10.81 -5.16 18.54
C PRO A 80 9.57 -4.25 18.50
N LYS A 81 9.53 -3.21 19.35
CA LYS A 81 8.40 -2.25 19.32
C LYS A 81 8.42 -1.38 18.07
N LYS A 82 9.61 -0.94 17.64
CA LYS A 82 9.78 -0.15 16.42
C LYS A 82 9.52 -1.00 15.18
N GLU A 83 10.06 -2.21 15.15
CA GLU A 83 9.82 -3.21 14.12
C GLU A 83 8.31 -3.43 13.92
N ASN A 84 7.62 -3.78 15.00
CA ASN A 84 6.19 -4.05 14.98
C ASN A 84 5.35 -2.84 14.52
N LYS A 85 5.75 -1.63 14.95
CA LYS A 85 5.12 -0.38 14.51
C LYS A 85 5.22 -0.20 12.98
N LEU A 86 6.38 -0.49 12.38
CA LEU A 86 6.57 -0.37 10.94
C LEU A 86 5.71 -1.37 10.15
N PHE A 87 5.62 -2.61 10.59
CA PHE A 87 4.73 -3.61 9.98
C PHE A 87 3.26 -3.19 10.08
N PHE A 88 2.83 -2.70 11.24
CA PHE A 88 1.47 -2.20 11.41
C PHE A 88 1.17 -1.03 10.49
N GLU A 89 2.02 -0.01 10.46
CA GLU A 89 1.85 1.15 9.59
C GLU A 89 1.77 0.76 8.12
N ALA A 90 2.66 -0.13 7.65
CA ALA A 90 2.67 -0.60 6.27
C ALA A 90 1.39 -1.39 5.93
N SER A 91 0.91 -2.21 6.86
CA SER A 91 -0.36 -2.94 6.73
C SER A 91 -1.55 -1.98 6.58
N GLU A 92 -1.68 -1.00 7.46
CA GLU A 92 -2.78 -0.03 7.43
C GLU A 92 -2.75 0.88 6.20
N LEU A 93 -1.58 1.27 5.72
CA LEU A 93 -1.42 2.01 4.47
C LEU A 93 -1.94 1.21 3.27
N CYS A 94 -1.53 -0.06 3.14
CA CYS A 94 -1.99 -0.93 2.06
C CYS A 94 -3.49 -1.21 2.15
N LYS A 95 -4.00 -1.52 3.36
CA LYS A 95 -5.44 -1.70 3.62
C LYS A 95 -6.24 -0.50 3.11
N LYS A 96 -5.85 0.71 3.53
CA LYS A 96 -6.54 1.94 3.14
C LYS A 96 -6.53 2.14 1.62
N ALA A 97 -5.36 1.98 0.97
CA ALA A 97 -5.24 2.14 -0.47
C ALA A 97 -6.06 1.10 -1.26
N VAL A 98 -6.11 -0.14 -0.78
CA VAL A 98 -6.93 -1.22 -1.38
C VAL A 98 -8.41 -0.90 -1.25
N ILE A 99 -8.88 -0.58 -0.04
CA ILE A 99 -10.31 -0.33 0.22
C ILE A 99 -10.83 0.89 -0.54
N ASN A 100 -10.00 1.92 -0.71
CA ASN A 100 -10.35 3.14 -1.45
C ASN A 100 -10.10 3.03 -2.96
N HIS A 101 -9.52 1.93 -3.45
CA HIS A 101 -9.27 1.76 -4.87
C HIS A 101 -10.59 1.67 -5.65
N PRO A 102 -10.74 2.38 -6.79
CA PRO A 102 -11.99 2.37 -7.57
C PRO A 102 -12.50 0.97 -7.91
N ASP A 103 -11.61 0.06 -8.31
CA ASP A 103 -11.97 -1.30 -8.70
C ASP A 103 -12.45 -2.13 -7.49
N PHE A 104 -11.87 -1.91 -6.30
CA PHE A 104 -12.35 -2.54 -5.07
C PHE A 104 -13.73 -1.99 -4.69
N LEU A 105 -13.91 -0.67 -4.73
CA LEU A 105 -15.18 -0.02 -4.42
C LEU A 105 -16.30 -0.46 -5.38
N ALA A 106 -16.01 -0.63 -6.67
CA ALA A 106 -16.97 -1.15 -7.63
C ALA A 106 -17.46 -2.56 -7.22
N THR A 107 -16.54 -3.44 -6.83
CA THR A 107 -16.87 -4.78 -6.33
C THR A 107 -17.66 -4.70 -5.01
N TYR A 108 -17.20 -3.91 -4.05
CA TYR A 108 -17.83 -3.74 -2.75
C TYR A 108 -19.27 -3.21 -2.85
N ASN A 109 -19.52 -2.26 -3.75
CA ASN A 109 -20.84 -1.67 -3.94
C ASN A 109 -21.82 -2.59 -4.69
N SER A 110 -21.32 -3.59 -5.40
CA SER A 110 -22.15 -4.58 -6.09
C SER A 110 -22.65 -5.72 -5.19
N ILE A 111 -22.09 -5.87 -3.98
CA ILE A 111 -22.40 -6.96 -3.05
C ILE A 111 -23.42 -6.49 -2.00
N ALA A 112 -24.47 -7.28 -1.79
CA ALA A 112 -25.45 -7.10 -0.71
C ALA A 112 -24.93 -7.71 0.60
N GLY A 113 -25.45 -7.25 1.73
CA GLY A 113 -25.09 -7.73 3.06
C GLY A 113 -24.63 -6.62 4.00
N ASP A 114 -24.22 -6.97 5.20
CA ASP A 114 -23.62 -6.02 6.15
C ASP A 114 -22.18 -5.65 5.73
N SER A 115 -21.58 -4.69 6.44
CA SER A 115 -20.26 -4.17 6.09
C SER A 115 -19.15 -5.23 6.15
N THR A 116 -19.25 -6.18 7.08
CA THR A 116 -18.27 -7.26 7.25
C THR A 116 -18.40 -8.30 6.14
N GLU A 117 -19.62 -8.77 5.88
CA GLU A 117 -19.89 -9.71 4.80
C GLU A 117 -19.47 -9.15 3.44
N ARG A 118 -19.79 -7.87 3.18
CA ARG A 118 -19.40 -7.16 1.96
C ARG A 118 -17.88 -7.06 1.83
N LEU A 119 -17.16 -6.74 2.92
CA LEU A 119 -15.70 -6.66 2.91
C LEU A 119 -15.07 -8.00 2.53
N PHE A 120 -15.43 -9.08 3.23
CA PHE A 120 -14.86 -10.41 2.99
C PHE A 120 -15.20 -10.94 1.58
N SER A 121 -16.45 -10.78 1.14
CA SER A 121 -16.86 -11.12 -0.22
C SER A 121 -16.13 -10.31 -1.28
N SER A 122 -15.88 -9.03 -1.03
CA SER A 122 -15.13 -8.17 -1.95
C SER A 122 -13.66 -8.55 -2.04
N LEU A 123 -13.03 -8.87 -0.90
CA LEU A 123 -11.66 -9.36 -0.86
C LEU A 123 -11.50 -10.66 -1.64
N SER A 124 -12.43 -11.61 -1.47
CA SER A 124 -12.41 -12.89 -2.20
C SER A 124 -12.61 -12.76 -3.71
N LYS A 125 -13.19 -11.65 -4.18
CA LYS A 125 -13.44 -11.33 -5.60
C LYS A 125 -12.57 -10.18 -6.11
N ALA A 126 -11.60 -9.72 -5.33
CA ALA A 126 -10.77 -8.58 -5.64
C ALA A 126 -10.10 -8.72 -7.03
N PRO A 127 -10.07 -7.67 -7.85
CA PRO A 127 -9.48 -7.72 -9.20
C PRO A 127 -7.95 -7.73 -9.15
N ASN A 128 -7.34 -8.15 -10.27
CA ASN A 128 -5.88 -8.22 -10.38
C ASN A 128 -5.18 -6.85 -10.24
N SER A 129 -5.87 -5.76 -10.55
CA SER A 129 -5.32 -4.40 -10.43
C SER A 129 -4.87 -4.03 -9.01
N ILE A 130 -5.45 -4.66 -7.97
CA ILE A 130 -5.10 -4.41 -6.57
C ILE A 130 -4.25 -5.52 -5.94
N LEU A 131 -3.82 -6.52 -6.72
CA LEU A 131 -3.00 -7.64 -6.23
C LEU A 131 -1.77 -7.19 -5.43
N PRO A 132 -0.95 -6.23 -5.89
CA PRO A 132 0.21 -5.78 -5.13
C PRO A 132 -0.17 -5.22 -3.75
N GLY A 133 -1.27 -4.48 -3.67
CA GLY A 133 -1.79 -3.96 -2.40
C GLY A 133 -2.25 -5.04 -1.46
N LEU A 134 -2.99 -6.04 -1.94
CA LEU A 134 -3.42 -7.20 -1.16
C LEU A 134 -2.21 -7.97 -0.59
N TYR A 135 -1.23 -8.27 -1.44
CA TYR A 135 -0.03 -9.00 -1.01
C TYR A 135 0.71 -8.27 0.10
N TRP A 136 1.01 -6.96 -0.09
CA TRP A 136 1.75 -6.19 0.90
C TRP A 136 0.92 -5.88 2.15
N TRP A 137 -0.39 -5.78 2.05
CA TRP A 137 -1.28 -5.76 3.21
C TRP A 137 -1.15 -7.05 4.02
N GLY A 138 -1.39 -8.21 3.39
CA GLY A 138 -1.35 -9.51 4.06
C GLY A 138 0.03 -9.82 4.65
N LYS A 139 1.11 -9.57 3.90
CA LYS A 139 2.49 -9.80 4.35
C LYS A 139 2.86 -8.97 5.58
N ASN A 140 2.58 -7.68 5.58
CA ASN A 140 2.86 -6.82 6.73
C ASN A 140 1.96 -7.16 7.92
N LEU A 141 0.68 -7.45 7.68
CA LEU A 141 -0.26 -7.90 8.72
C LEU A 141 0.23 -9.19 9.39
N ALA A 142 0.65 -10.18 8.61
CA ALA A 142 1.19 -11.43 9.15
C ALA A 142 2.39 -11.21 10.06
N HIS A 143 3.35 -10.37 9.64
CA HIS A 143 4.52 -10.02 10.47
C HIS A 143 4.13 -9.26 11.74
N TYR A 144 3.21 -8.29 11.64
CA TYR A 144 2.67 -7.58 12.80
C TYR A 144 2.04 -8.54 13.81
N LEU A 145 1.21 -9.49 13.35
CA LEU A 145 0.50 -10.43 14.20
C LEU A 145 1.42 -11.42 14.90
N ASN A 146 2.61 -11.73 14.37
CA ASN A 146 3.56 -12.65 14.99
C ASN A 146 3.96 -12.24 16.42
N SER A 147 3.98 -10.94 16.72
CA SER A 147 4.32 -10.40 18.04
C SER A 147 3.10 -10.10 18.91
N ARG A 148 1.88 -10.39 18.42
CA ARG A 148 0.64 -10.06 19.13
C ARG A 148 0.14 -11.24 19.97
N PRO A 149 -0.67 -10.96 21.03
CA PRO A 149 -1.33 -11.99 21.81
C PRO A 149 -2.15 -12.95 20.94
N VAL A 150 -2.29 -14.20 21.40
CA VAL A 150 -3.00 -15.27 20.68
C VAL A 150 -4.41 -14.83 20.25
N ILE A 151 -5.13 -14.12 21.14
CA ILE A 151 -6.50 -13.68 20.85
C ILE A 151 -6.57 -12.71 19.65
N GLU A 152 -5.62 -11.80 19.52
CA GLU A 152 -5.54 -10.89 18.36
C GLU A 152 -5.20 -11.66 17.07
N ARG A 153 -4.31 -12.64 17.17
CA ARG A 153 -3.96 -13.49 16.03
C ARG A 153 -5.15 -14.31 15.53
N LEU A 154 -5.92 -14.87 16.45
CA LEU A 154 -7.12 -15.65 16.13
C LEU A 154 -8.21 -14.78 15.51
N SER A 155 -8.46 -13.58 16.06
CA SER A 155 -9.48 -12.66 15.51
C SER A 155 -9.14 -12.11 14.13
N SER A 156 -7.85 -12.05 13.77
CA SER A 156 -7.38 -11.56 12.47
C SER A 156 -7.14 -12.67 11.45
N ARG A 157 -7.27 -13.94 11.85
CA ARG A 157 -6.92 -15.09 11.03
C ARG A 157 -7.76 -15.16 9.75
N GLU A 158 -9.06 -15.04 9.87
CA GLU A 158 -9.98 -15.14 8.73
C GLU A 158 -9.68 -14.06 7.68
N LEU A 159 -9.46 -12.82 8.12
CA LEU A 159 -9.08 -11.72 7.22
C LEU A 159 -7.79 -12.04 6.46
N LEU A 160 -6.76 -12.49 7.18
CA LEU A 160 -5.48 -12.82 6.56
C LEU A 160 -5.61 -13.98 5.57
N GLU A 161 -6.39 -15.02 5.91
CA GLU A 161 -6.64 -16.16 5.02
C GLU A 161 -7.36 -15.72 3.74
N VAL A 162 -8.40 -14.90 3.83
CA VAL A 162 -9.11 -14.40 2.63
C VAL A 162 -8.19 -13.57 1.73
N ILE A 163 -7.38 -12.67 2.30
CA ILE A 163 -6.43 -11.86 1.53
C ILE A 163 -5.42 -12.76 0.82
N MET A 164 -4.76 -13.67 1.54
CA MET A 164 -3.69 -14.49 0.98
C MET A 164 -4.22 -15.54 0.00
N ASN A 165 -5.38 -16.13 0.24
CA ASN A 165 -6.05 -17.02 -0.71
C ASN A 165 -6.37 -16.29 -2.02
N ARG A 166 -6.81 -15.02 -1.94
CA ARG A 166 -7.04 -14.23 -3.14
C ARG A 166 -5.77 -13.94 -3.91
N VAL A 167 -4.68 -13.59 -3.22
CA VAL A 167 -3.36 -13.40 -3.84
C VAL A 167 -2.94 -14.66 -4.59
N LEU A 168 -3.01 -15.84 -3.95
CA LEU A 168 -2.64 -17.12 -4.56
C LEU A 168 -3.55 -17.50 -5.74
N THR A 169 -4.83 -17.11 -5.69
CA THR A 169 -5.76 -17.35 -6.81
C THR A 169 -5.44 -16.48 -8.02
N LEU A 170 -5.03 -15.23 -7.78
CA LEU A 170 -4.71 -14.28 -8.85
C LEU A 170 -3.34 -14.56 -9.49
N ASP A 171 -2.35 -14.83 -8.67
CA ASP A 171 -0.99 -15.15 -9.12
C ASP A 171 -0.26 -16.01 -8.07
N PRO A 172 -0.19 -17.34 -8.24
CA PRO A 172 0.49 -18.23 -7.32
C PRO A 172 2.00 -17.96 -7.19
N GLY A 173 2.60 -17.35 -8.21
CA GLY A 173 4.04 -17.02 -8.26
C GLY A 173 4.37 -15.58 -7.86
N PHE A 174 3.41 -14.81 -7.37
CA PHE A 174 3.65 -13.41 -7.04
C PHE A 174 4.72 -13.24 -5.96
N HIS A 175 5.82 -12.59 -6.32
CA HIS A 175 7.00 -12.37 -5.45
C HIS A 175 7.78 -13.63 -5.01
N TYR A 176 7.71 -14.71 -5.79
CA TYR A 176 8.68 -15.80 -5.69
C TYR A 176 9.91 -15.53 -6.54
#